data_1214eb7ba2218fffe774cda26715ed75
#
_entry.id   1214eb7ba2218fffe774cda26715ed75
#
_cell.length_a   1.000
_cell.length_b   1.000
_cell.length_c   1.000
_cell.angle_alpha   90.00
_cell.angle_beta   90.00
_cell.angle_gamma   90.00
#
_symmetry.space_group_name_H-M   'P 1'
#
loop_
_entity.id
_entity.type
_entity.pdbx_description
1 polymer ?
#
loop_
_entity_poly.entity_id
_entity_poly.type
_entity_poly.pdbx_seq_one_letter_code
_entity_poly.pdbx_strand_id
1 'polypeptide(L)'
;MPDITKGILNCQIYNMEITDLNEQELNRRAALQQLKDLGIDPYPAEEFHINATSREIKEGYDAEKANFNDISIAGRIMSRRIMGAASFVELQDECGKIQVYIKRDEICEGEDKTLYNTVFRKLLDIGDIIGIKGYAFITQTGQLSIHAKSLTLLSKSLRVLPIVKEKEGELYDAFSDPELRYRMRYVDLIVNPQVRETFVKRTKIVSTMRDFFNEHGYLEVETPILQPIPGGAAARPFITHHNALDIPLYLRIANELYLKRLIVGGFTGVYEFAKNFRNEGMDRTHNPEFTCMEIYVAYKDYIWMMEFVEQLVERIAIALNGKTKFDVWGHEIEFKKPYRRLPMIDAIKEYAGVDITGMNEAQLRKACDDLNIPVSPSMGVGKLIDAIFSEYCEKHLIQPTFITDYPVEMSPLTKRHRNNPAITERFELFVNGKEVANAYSELNDPIDQLDRFHDQVKLQEKGDDEAMFIDLDFVRALEYGM
;
A
#
# COMPACT_ATOMS: atom_id res chain seq x y z
N MET A 1 18.93 27.22 14.54
CA MET A 1 17.56 26.71 14.61
C MET A 1 16.89 27.03 13.30
N PRO A 2 16.57 26.06 12.45
CA PRO A 2 15.76 26.33 11.25
C PRO A 2 14.35 26.68 11.68
N ASP A 3 13.81 27.67 11.05
CA ASP A 3 12.49 28.25 11.31
C ASP A 3 11.37 27.22 11.09
N ILE A 4 10.86 26.64 12.16
CA ILE A 4 9.76 25.66 12.19
C ILE A 4 8.44 26.26 11.66
N THR A 5 8.38 27.59 11.49
CA THR A 5 7.18 28.30 11.05
C THR A 5 6.85 28.11 9.58
N LYS A 6 7.77 27.66 8.72
CA LYS A 6 7.50 27.43 7.29
C LYS A 6 6.78 26.11 6.99
N GLY A 7 6.85 25.12 7.90
CA GLY A 7 6.12 23.85 7.77
C GLY A 7 4.64 23.92 8.21
N ILE A 8 4.28 24.91 9.01
CA ILE A 8 2.92 25.06 9.57
C ILE A 8 1.99 25.80 8.60
N LEU A 9 2.52 26.56 7.65
CA LEU A 9 1.72 27.37 6.71
C LEU A 9 0.95 26.53 5.66
N ASN A 10 1.27 25.27 5.44
CA ASN A 10 0.51 24.38 4.58
C ASN A 10 -0.56 23.55 5.33
N CYS A 11 -0.68 23.70 6.65
CA CYS A 11 -1.76 23.11 7.47
C CYS A 11 -3.04 23.96 7.54
N GLN A 12 -3.16 25.05 6.79
CA GLN A 12 -4.35 25.91 6.79
C GLN A 12 -5.63 25.28 6.24
N ILE A 13 -5.58 24.02 5.76
CA ILE A 13 -6.78 23.31 5.28
C ILE A 13 -7.63 22.72 6.44
N TYR A 14 -7.15 22.70 7.68
CA TYR A 14 -7.87 22.09 8.80
C TYR A 14 -8.73 23.06 9.64
N ASN A 15 -8.61 24.36 9.47
CA ASN A 15 -9.50 25.33 10.10
C ASN A 15 -10.59 25.82 9.14
N MET A 16 -11.43 24.89 8.63
CA MET A 16 -12.72 25.29 8.08
C MET A 16 -13.60 25.75 9.25
N GLU A 17 -13.68 27.04 9.46
CA GLU A 17 -14.65 27.64 10.35
C GLU A 17 -16.07 27.31 9.86
N ILE A 18 -17.06 27.40 10.75
CA ILE A 18 -18.48 27.17 10.42
C ILE A 18 -18.96 28.08 9.28
N THR A 19 -18.27 29.21 9.07
CA THR A 19 -18.50 30.18 7.99
C THR A 19 -18.25 29.65 6.58
N ASP A 20 -17.47 28.54 6.43
CA ASP A 20 -17.11 27.96 5.13
C ASP A 20 -18.04 26.81 4.69
N LEU A 21 -19.14 26.58 5.43
CA LEU A 21 -20.09 25.53 5.12
C LEU A 21 -21.05 25.96 4.01
N ASN A 22 -21.26 25.06 3.05
CA ASN A 22 -22.25 25.25 2.03
C ASN A 22 -23.70 25.09 2.59
N GLU A 23 -24.71 25.52 1.84
CA GLU A 23 -26.10 25.45 2.25
C GLU A 23 -26.55 24.04 2.64
N GLN A 24 -26.12 23.01 1.91
CA GLN A 24 -26.49 21.63 2.22
C GLN A 24 -25.89 21.16 3.54
N GLU A 25 -24.67 21.56 3.86
CA GLU A 25 -24.01 21.23 5.11
C GLU A 25 -24.63 21.94 6.30
N LEU A 26 -25.12 23.18 6.11
CA LEU A 26 -25.93 23.90 7.11
C LEU A 26 -27.27 23.22 7.36
N ASN A 27 -27.97 22.80 6.30
CA ASN A 27 -29.24 22.08 6.40
C ASN A 27 -29.07 20.74 7.14
N ARG A 28 -27.97 20.01 6.93
CA ARG A 28 -27.66 18.75 7.65
C ARG A 28 -27.43 18.99 9.15
N ARG A 29 -26.82 20.12 9.53
CA ARG A 29 -26.66 20.52 10.93
C ARG A 29 -27.98 20.92 11.58
N ALA A 30 -28.86 21.58 10.83
CA ALA A 30 -30.22 21.86 11.28
C ALA A 30 -31.03 20.56 11.46
N ALA A 31 -30.90 19.61 10.54
CA ALA A 31 -31.50 18.28 10.66
C ALA A 31 -30.94 17.48 11.86
N LEU A 32 -29.65 17.58 12.15
CA LEU A 32 -29.03 17.00 13.34
C LEU A 32 -29.69 17.54 14.63
N GLN A 33 -29.92 18.87 14.71
CA GLN A 33 -30.56 19.43 15.88
C GLN A 33 -32.01 18.97 16.01
N GLN A 34 -32.78 18.94 14.91
CA GLN A 34 -34.17 18.46 14.91
C GLN A 34 -34.25 16.96 15.33
N LEU A 35 -33.27 16.11 14.97
CA LEU A 35 -33.23 14.73 15.46
C LEU A 35 -33.09 14.68 16.98
N LYS A 36 -32.22 15.51 17.56
CA LYS A 36 -32.05 15.62 19.01
C LYS A 36 -33.29 16.12 19.70
N ASP A 37 -33.96 17.11 19.10
CA ASP A 37 -35.23 17.70 19.63
C ASP A 37 -36.38 16.67 19.64
N LEU A 38 -36.32 15.67 18.72
CA LEU A 38 -37.21 14.51 18.68
C LEU A 38 -36.82 13.38 19.66
N GLY A 39 -35.76 13.58 20.43
CA GLY A 39 -35.26 12.55 21.35
C GLY A 39 -34.52 11.41 20.66
N ILE A 40 -34.11 11.57 19.39
CA ILE A 40 -33.34 10.60 18.62
C ILE A 40 -31.87 10.95 18.75
N ASP A 41 -31.05 10.03 19.29
CA ASP A 41 -29.60 10.18 19.29
C ASP A 41 -29.08 9.97 17.86
N PRO A 42 -28.44 10.98 17.23
CA PRO A 42 -27.90 10.82 15.89
C PRO A 42 -26.59 10.05 15.83
N TYR A 43 -26.02 9.68 16.97
CA TYR A 43 -24.77 8.93 17.11
C TYR A 43 -24.85 7.92 18.28
N PRO A 44 -25.80 6.98 18.22
CA PRO A 44 -26.01 6.04 19.32
C PRO A 44 -24.76 5.20 19.57
N ALA A 45 -24.48 4.95 20.86
CA ALA A 45 -23.37 4.11 21.28
C ALA A 45 -23.75 2.63 21.37
N GLU A 46 -25.03 2.31 21.29
CA GLU A 46 -25.56 0.96 21.42
C GLU A 46 -25.15 0.09 20.23
N GLU A 47 -24.90 -1.17 20.50
CA GLU A 47 -24.61 -2.17 19.48
C GLU A 47 -25.82 -2.35 18.55
N PHE A 48 -25.57 -2.31 17.25
CA PHE A 48 -26.54 -2.79 16.24
C PHE A 48 -26.06 -4.14 15.70
N HIS A 49 -26.73 -5.19 16.12
CA HIS A 49 -26.37 -6.54 15.69
C HIS A 49 -26.62 -6.76 14.20
N ILE A 50 -25.60 -7.18 13.46
CA ILE A 50 -25.64 -7.51 12.03
C ILE A 50 -25.56 -9.03 11.87
N ASN A 51 -26.42 -9.65 11.05
CA ASN A 51 -26.41 -11.07 10.78
C ASN A 51 -26.23 -11.44 9.32
N ALA A 52 -26.21 -10.45 8.41
CA ALA A 52 -26.00 -10.67 6.99
C ALA A 52 -25.34 -9.46 6.31
N THR A 53 -24.57 -9.72 5.27
CA THR A 53 -23.98 -8.70 4.39
C THR A 53 -24.72 -8.64 3.05
N SER A 54 -24.56 -7.53 2.33
CA SER A 54 -25.13 -7.34 0.99
C SER A 54 -24.69 -8.42 0.00
N ARG A 55 -23.46 -8.93 0.14
CA ARG A 55 -22.93 -10.01 -0.71
C ARG A 55 -23.55 -11.35 -0.37
N GLU A 56 -23.60 -11.73 0.90
CA GLU A 56 -24.21 -12.99 1.34
C GLU A 56 -25.68 -13.09 0.90
N ILE A 57 -26.42 -11.98 1.01
CA ILE A 57 -27.80 -11.92 0.55
C ILE A 57 -27.87 -12.10 -0.98
N LYS A 58 -27.02 -11.42 -1.75
CA LYS A 58 -27.05 -11.49 -3.21
C LYS A 58 -26.66 -12.86 -3.76
N GLU A 59 -25.67 -13.49 -3.15
CA GLU A 59 -25.12 -14.78 -3.58
C GLU A 59 -25.94 -15.98 -3.05
N GLY A 60 -26.54 -15.81 -1.85
CA GLY A 60 -27.20 -16.91 -1.15
C GLY A 60 -28.72 -16.90 -1.20
N TYR A 61 -29.39 -15.82 -1.68
CA TYR A 61 -30.83 -15.74 -1.70
C TYR A 61 -31.46 -16.76 -2.65
N ASP A 62 -32.37 -17.55 -2.10
CA ASP A 62 -33.17 -18.54 -2.83
C ASP A 62 -34.63 -18.39 -2.44
N ALA A 63 -35.47 -17.95 -3.39
CA ALA A 63 -36.88 -17.69 -3.15
C ALA A 63 -37.67 -18.97 -2.79
N GLU A 64 -37.24 -20.14 -3.28
CA GLU A 64 -37.91 -21.43 -3.01
C GLU A 64 -37.58 -21.92 -1.58
N LYS A 65 -36.39 -21.61 -1.07
CA LYS A 65 -35.98 -21.99 0.28
C LYS A 65 -36.47 -21.01 1.36
N ALA A 66 -37.04 -19.88 0.94
CA ALA A 66 -37.48 -18.80 1.83
C ALA A 66 -36.39 -18.43 2.88
N ASN A 67 -35.12 -18.39 2.44
CA ASN A 67 -34.02 -17.97 3.29
C ASN A 67 -33.95 -16.44 3.41
N PHE A 68 -33.17 -15.92 4.32
CA PHE A 68 -33.07 -14.48 4.63
C PHE A 68 -34.42 -13.83 5.02
N ASN A 69 -35.20 -14.52 5.84
CA ASN A 69 -36.49 -14.01 6.37
C ASN A 69 -36.31 -13.10 7.59
N ASP A 70 -35.15 -13.14 8.25
CA ASP A 70 -34.79 -12.29 9.37
C ASP A 70 -33.39 -11.71 9.15
N ILE A 71 -33.35 -10.59 8.46
CA ILE A 71 -32.11 -9.85 8.14
C ILE A 71 -31.97 -8.69 9.10
N SER A 72 -30.76 -8.54 9.63
CA SER A 72 -30.28 -7.33 10.27
C SER A 72 -28.99 -6.88 9.57
N ILE A 73 -29.05 -5.76 8.87
CA ILE A 73 -27.96 -5.21 8.08
C ILE A 73 -27.77 -3.72 8.38
N ALA A 74 -26.53 -3.23 8.38
CA ALA A 74 -26.22 -1.82 8.49
C ALA A 74 -25.39 -1.34 7.31
N GLY A 75 -25.57 -0.06 6.93
CA GLY A 75 -24.79 0.50 5.84
C GLY A 75 -25.10 1.98 5.63
N ARG A 76 -24.40 2.53 4.65
CA ARG A 76 -24.52 3.94 4.26
C ARG A 76 -25.57 4.12 3.17
N ILE A 77 -26.41 5.13 3.31
CA ILE A 77 -27.36 5.55 2.27
C ILE A 77 -26.56 6.17 1.11
N MET A 78 -26.59 5.53 -0.06
CA MET A 78 -25.90 6.01 -1.26
C MET A 78 -26.85 6.69 -2.24
N SER A 79 -28.11 6.25 -2.27
CA SER A 79 -29.18 6.93 -3.00
C SER A 79 -30.52 6.67 -2.33
N ARG A 80 -31.48 7.57 -2.57
CA ARG A 80 -32.86 7.38 -2.11
C ARG A 80 -33.88 7.87 -3.12
N ARG A 81 -34.96 7.14 -3.26
CA ARG A 81 -36.11 7.52 -4.10
C ARG A 81 -37.38 7.41 -3.30
N ILE A 82 -38.01 8.55 -3.02
CA ILE A 82 -39.22 8.67 -2.22
C ILE A 82 -40.42 8.65 -3.15
N MET A 83 -41.36 7.72 -2.93
CA MET A 83 -42.60 7.53 -3.73
C MET A 83 -43.80 7.48 -2.82
N GLY A 84 -44.17 8.62 -2.24
CA GLY A 84 -45.33 8.72 -1.31
C GLY A 84 -45.10 7.95 0.00
N ALA A 85 -45.89 6.90 0.22
CA ALA A 85 -45.82 6.06 1.42
C ALA A 85 -44.80 4.93 1.32
N ALA A 86 -44.15 4.78 0.18
CA ALA A 86 -43.09 3.80 -0.07
C ALA A 86 -41.83 4.51 -0.59
N SER A 87 -40.69 3.92 -0.36
CA SER A 87 -39.40 4.45 -0.79
C SER A 87 -38.41 3.34 -1.06
N PHE A 88 -37.41 3.65 -1.88
CA PHE A 88 -36.26 2.79 -2.11
C PHE A 88 -35.00 3.51 -1.68
N VAL A 89 -34.10 2.79 -1.04
CA VAL A 89 -32.76 3.24 -0.62
C VAL A 89 -31.74 2.27 -1.18
N GLU A 90 -30.63 2.77 -1.73
CA GLU A 90 -29.46 1.96 -1.97
C GLU A 90 -28.57 2.04 -0.72
N LEU A 91 -28.43 0.91 -0.04
CA LEU A 91 -27.61 0.75 1.16
C LEU A 91 -26.26 0.14 0.77
N GLN A 92 -25.16 0.77 1.17
CA GLN A 92 -23.80 0.28 0.96
C GLN A 92 -23.21 -0.17 2.28
N ASP A 93 -22.83 -1.44 2.35
CA ASP A 93 -22.02 -2.01 3.43
C ASP A 93 -20.55 -2.21 2.99
N GLU A 94 -19.78 -2.99 3.75
CA GLU A 94 -18.39 -3.29 3.39
C GLU A 94 -18.25 -4.21 2.16
N CYS A 95 -19.27 -5.00 1.86
CA CYS A 95 -19.27 -6.02 0.81
C CYS A 95 -19.88 -5.54 -0.51
N GLY A 96 -20.61 -4.43 -0.50
CA GLY A 96 -21.24 -3.90 -1.70
C GLY A 96 -22.47 -3.05 -1.42
N LYS A 97 -23.43 -3.08 -2.35
CA LYS A 97 -24.66 -2.31 -2.27
C LYS A 97 -25.86 -3.22 -2.40
N ILE A 98 -26.94 -2.93 -1.70
CA ILE A 98 -28.21 -3.63 -1.83
C ILE A 98 -29.35 -2.64 -1.78
N GLN A 99 -30.43 -2.91 -2.53
CA GLN A 99 -31.65 -2.13 -2.47
C GLN A 99 -32.46 -2.47 -1.23
N VAL A 100 -32.97 -1.44 -0.53
CA VAL A 100 -33.90 -1.57 0.59
C VAL A 100 -35.20 -0.91 0.20
N TYR A 101 -36.30 -1.64 0.32
CA TYR A 101 -37.65 -1.14 0.20
C TYR A 101 -38.20 -0.76 1.57
N ILE A 102 -38.61 0.49 1.72
CA ILE A 102 -39.11 1.04 2.98
C ILE A 102 -40.53 1.50 2.79
N LYS A 103 -41.47 0.89 3.52
CA LYS A 103 -42.87 1.23 3.49
C LYS A 103 -43.28 1.85 4.81
N ARG A 104 -43.93 3.05 4.76
CA ARG A 104 -44.26 3.85 5.91
C ARG A 104 -44.97 3.06 7.01
N ASP A 105 -46.03 2.35 6.61
CA ASP A 105 -46.92 1.68 7.55
C ASP A 105 -46.34 0.39 8.12
N GLU A 106 -45.17 -0.06 7.59
CA GLU A 106 -44.48 -1.23 8.09
C GLU A 106 -43.32 -0.88 9.04
N ILE A 107 -42.64 0.27 8.82
CA ILE A 107 -41.59 0.73 9.75
C ILE A 107 -42.17 1.59 10.89
N CYS A 108 -43.43 2.00 10.79
CA CYS A 108 -44.12 2.80 11.79
C CYS A 108 -45.39 2.05 12.24
N GLU A 109 -45.31 1.38 13.39
CA GLU A 109 -46.49 0.77 14.02
C GLU A 109 -47.41 1.85 14.58
N GLY A 110 -48.74 1.56 14.56
CA GLY A 110 -49.74 2.47 15.06
C GLY A 110 -49.94 3.76 14.26
N GLU A 111 -50.46 4.82 14.89
CA GLU A 111 -50.83 6.08 14.23
C GLU A 111 -49.65 7.03 14.04
N ASP A 112 -48.60 6.94 14.86
CA ASP A 112 -47.44 7.79 14.75
C ASP A 112 -46.57 7.38 13.54
N LYS A 113 -46.49 8.27 12.55
CA LYS A 113 -45.69 8.13 11.35
C LYS A 113 -44.45 9.02 11.31
N THR A 114 -44.04 9.56 12.46
CA THR A 114 -42.90 10.48 12.58
C THR A 114 -41.63 9.91 12.06
N LEU A 115 -41.30 8.61 12.33
CA LEU A 115 -40.14 7.96 11.85
C LEU A 115 -40.03 7.99 10.30
N TYR A 116 -41.11 7.74 9.58
CA TYR A 116 -41.10 7.82 8.12
C TYR A 116 -41.26 9.24 7.58
N ASN A 117 -42.30 9.99 8.03
CA ASN A 117 -42.67 11.26 7.43
C ASN A 117 -41.71 12.39 7.75
N THR A 118 -41.07 12.36 8.93
CA THR A 118 -40.15 13.40 9.41
C THR A 118 -38.71 12.89 9.37
N VAL A 119 -38.40 11.84 10.12
CA VAL A 119 -37.01 11.36 10.25
C VAL A 119 -36.49 10.91 8.90
N PHE A 120 -37.05 9.84 8.34
CA PHE A 120 -36.52 9.24 7.10
C PHE A 120 -36.61 10.19 5.89
N ARG A 121 -37.76 10.87 5.71
CA ARG A 121 -37.98 11.69 4.52
C ARG A 121 -37.31 13.06 4.54
N LYS A 122 -37.17 13.69 5.72
CA LYS A 122 -36.74 15.09 5.84
C LYS A 122 -35.39 15.26 6.53
N LEU A 123 -35.09 14.41 7.53
CA LEU A 123 -33.90 14.58 8.38
C LEU A 123 -32.74 13.64 8.03
N LEU A 124 -33.01 12.49 7.40
CA LEU A 124 -31.95 11.64 6.88
C LEU A 124 -31.50 12.09 5.49
N ASP A 125 -30.20 11.94 5.25
CA ASP A 125 -29.55 12.34 4.02
C ASP A 125 -28.76 11.20 3.38
N ILE A 126 -28.39 11.39 2.11
CA ILE A 126 -27.38 10.55 1.48
C ILE A 126 -26.07 10.72 2.25
N GLY A 127 -25.46 9.60 2.64
CA GLY A 127 -24.28 9.57 3.48
C GLY A 127 -24.54 9.12 4.92
N ASP A 128 -25.78 9.21 5.42
CA ASP A 128 -26.13 8.70 6.75
C ASP A 128 -25.97 7.19 6.81
N ILE A 129 -25.59 6.67 7.98
CA ILE A 129 -25.49 5.23 8.24
C ILE A 129 -26.76 4.81 8.99
N ILE A 130 -27.43 3.79 8.46
CA ILE A 130 -28.66 3.25 9.02
C ILE A 130 -28.57 1.74 9.23
N GLY A 131 -29.28 1.25 10.23
CA GLY A 131 -29.55 -0.15 10.45
C GLY A 131 -30.96 -0.50 9.96
N ILE A 132 -31.10 -1.63 9.29
CA ILE A 132 -32.33 -2.16 8.75
C ILE A 132 -32.55 -3.56 9.27
N LYS A 133 -33.75 -3.86 9.82
CA LYS A 133 -34.21 -5.21 10.04
C LYS A 133 -35.37 -5.51 9.09
N GLY A 134 -35.40 -6.72 8.54
CA GLY A 134 -36.40 -7.09 7.57
C GLY A 134 -36.16 -8.45 6.92
N TYR A 135 -36.56 -8.62 5.69
CA TYR A 135 -36.37 -9.86 4.93
C TYR A 135 -36.07 -9.59 3.47
N ALA A 136 -35.41 -10.54 2.80
CA ALA A 136 -35.12 -10.45 1.39
C ALA A 136 -36.35 -10.82 0.54
N PHE A 137 -36.52 -10.12 -0.58
CA PHE A 137 -37.57 -10.41 -1.55
C PHE A 137 -37.19 -9.93 -2.95
N ILE A 138 -37.87 -10.42 -3.94
CA ILE A 138 -37.76 -9.95 -5.33
C ILE A 138 -38.86 -8.92 -5.58
N THR A 139 -38.49 -7.71 -6.03
CA THR A 139 -39.47 -6.70 -6.45
C THR A 139 -40.22 -7.10 -7.71
N GLN A 140 -41.31 -6.40 -8.04
CA GLN A 140 -42.06 -6.64 -9.30
C GLN A 140 -41.21 -6.43 -10.56
N THR A 141 -40.12 -5.65 -10.46
CA THR A 141 -39.17 -5.43 -11.55
C THR A 141 -38.03 -6.46 -11.59
N GLY A 142 -38.10 -7.51 -10.75
CA GLY A 142 -37.07 -8.57 -10.70
C GLY A 142 -35.85 -8.26 -9.88
N GLN A 143 -35.81 -7.13 -9.14
CA GLN A 143 -34.61 -6.76 -8.35
C GLN A 143 -34.67 -7.34 -6.94
N LEU A 144 -33.61 -8.07 -6.53
CA LEU A 144 -33.45 -8.52 -5.14
C LEU A 144 -33.28 -7.33 -4.22
N SER A 145 -34.10 -7.28 -3.17
CA SER A 145 -34.18 -6.15 -2.23
C SER A 145 -34.45 -6.64 -0.81
N ILE A 146 -34.18 -5.79 0.17
CA ILE A 146 -34.60 -6.02 1.55
C ILE A 146 -35.87 -5.25 1.81
N HIS A 147 -36.92 -5.91 2.29
CA HIS A 147 -38.13 -5.31 2.77
C HIS A 147 -37.96 -4.92 4.24
N ALA A 148 -37.84 -3.63 4.51
CA ALA A 148 -37.60 -3.13 5.84
C ALA A 148 -38.84 -3.25 6.75
N LYS A 149 -38.61 -3.82 7.94
CA LYS A 149 -39.60 -3.86 9.05
C LYS A 149 -39.22 -2.83 10.13
N SER A 150 -37.94 -2.49 10.27
CA SER A 150 -37.50 -1.40 11.13
C SER A 150 -36.34 -0.65 10.50
N LEU A 151 -36.19 0.61 10.91
CA LEU A 151 -35.10 1.49 10.52
C LEU A 151 -34.57 2.20 11.77
N THR A 152 -33.26 2.17 11.95
CA THR A 152 -32.54 2.85 13.04
C THR A 152 -31.44 3.73 12.46
N LEU A 153 -31.36 4.99 12.91
CA LEU A 153 -30.23 5.84 12.59
C LEU A 153 -29.04 5.43 13.44
N LEU A 154 -27.89 5.13 12.80
CA LEU A 154 -26.65 4.73 13.47
C LEU A 154 -25.59 5.83 13.43
N SER A 155 -25.59 6.68 12.39
CA SER A 155 -24.69 7.82 12.33
C SER A 155 -25.17 8.85 11.32
N LYS A 156 -25.31 10.10 11.74
CA LYS A 156 -25.65 11.24 10.88
C LYS A 156 -24.44 11.78 10.15
N SER A 157 -24.51 11.86 8.83
CA SER A 157 -23.48 12.48 8.00
C SER A 157 -23.70 13.99 7.87
N LEU A 158 -22.69 14.79 8.19
CA LEU A 158 -22.74 16.26 8.12
C LEU A 158 -22.07 16.83 6.86
N ARG A 159 -21.36 15.99 6.10
CA ARG A 159 -20.73 16.36 4.82
C ARG A 159 -21.46 15.72 3.65
N VAL A 160 -21.43 16.42 2.52
CA VAL A 160 -22.02 15.92 1.27
C VAL A 160 -21.01 14.97 0.60
N LEU A 161 -21.47 13.79 0.22
CA LEU A 161 -20.64 12.87 -0.56
C LEU A 161 -20.58 13.32 -2.02
N PRO A 162 -19.40 13.31 -2.65
CA PRO A 162 -19.24 13.49 -4.09
C PRO A 162 -19.76 12.24 -4.81
N ILE A 163 -21.05 12.22 -5.11
CA ILE A 163 -21.67 11.09 -5.82
C ILE A 163 -21.68 11.40 -7.30
N VAL A 164 -21.11 10.50 -8.09
CA VAL A 164 -21.09 10.59 -9.54
C VAL A 164 -22.52 10.66 -10.08
N LYS A 165 -22.79 11.69 -10.87
CA LYS A 165 -24.03 11.83 -11.63
C LYS A 165 -23.70 11.62 -13.10
N GLU A 166 -24.45 10.77 -13.74
CA GLU A 166 -24.39 10.58 -15.19
C GLU A 166 -25.49 11.42 -15.84
N LYS A 167 -25.14 12.27 -16.78
CA LYS A 167 -26.07 13.01 -17.59
C LYS A 167 -25.57 13.03 -19.05
N GLU A 168 -26.39 12.52 -19.97
CA GLU A 168 -26.09 12.48 -21.40
C GLU A 168 -24.78 11.72 -21.76
N GLY A 169 -24.40 10.70 -20.96
CA GLY A 169 -23.17 9.93 -21.12
C GLY A 169 -21.91 10.57 -20.52
N GLU A 170 -22.05 11.78 -19.93
CA GLU A 170 -20.96 12.42 -19.19
C GLU A 170 -21.10 12.22 -17.69
N LEU A 171 -19.95 11.96 -17.03
CA LEU A 171 -19.87 11.77 -15.58
C LEU A 171 -19.53 13.10 -14.90
N TYR A 172 -20.44 13.58 -14.05
CA TYR A 172 -20.27 14.78 -13.23
C TYR A 172 -20.02 14.40 -11.77
N ASP A 173 -19.35 15.29 -11.04
CA ASP A 173 -19.03 15.13 -9.61
C ASP A 173 -18.19 13.88 -9.29
N ALA A 174 -17.47 13.32 -10.27
CA ALA A 174 -16.57 12.20 -10.00
C ALA A 174 -15.43 12.63 -9.07
N PHE A 175 -15.25 11.90 -7.96
CA PHE A 175 -14.11 12.08 -7.06
C PHE A 175 -12.86 11.45 -7.67
N SER A 176 -12.29 12.14 -8.66
CA SER A 176 -11.23 11.63 -9.55
C SER A 176 -9.89 12.35 -9.38
N ASP A 177 -9.86 13.55 -8.80
CA ASP A 177 -8.61 14.29 -8.58
C ASP A 177 -7.66 13.49 -7.69
N PRO A 178 -6.43 13.19 -8.15
CA PRO A 178 -5.50 12.33 -7.42
C PRO A 178 -5.12 12.90 -6.04
N GLU A 179 -4.88 14.20 -5.93
CA GLU A 179 -4.48 14.83 -4.68
C GLU A 179 -5.61 14.77 -3.64
N LEU A 180 -6.83 15.12 -4.04
CA LEU A 180 -8.01 15.01 -3.15
C LEU A 180 -8.26 13.56 -2.72
N ARG A 181 -8.09 12.58 -3.63
CA ARG A 181 -8.24 11.16 -3.30
C ARG A 181 -7.21 10.68 -2.28
N TYR A 182 -5.98 11.17 -2.33
CA TYR A 182 -4.97 10.87 -1.32
C TYR A 182 -5.26 11.56 0.00
N ARG A 183 -5.63 12.84 -0.01
CA ARG A 183 -5.93 13.62 1.20
C ARG A 183 -7.20 13.13 1.90
N MET A 184 -8.22 12.78 1.14
CA MET A 184 -9.53 12.35 1.65
C MET A 184 -9.77 10.87 1.34
N ARG A 185 -8.82 10.00 1.69
CA ARG A 185 -8.88 8.56 1.42
C ARG A 185 -10.15 7.90 1.95
N TYR A 186 -10.69 8.37 3.07
CA TYR A 186 -11.96 7.91 3.63
C TYR A 186 -13.16 8.21 2.70
N VAL A 187 -13.16 9.32 1.97
CA VAL A 187 -14.18 9.61 0.95
C VAL A 187 -13.96 8.73 -0.28
N ASP A 188 -12.71 8.62 -0.75
CA ASP A 188 -12.32 7.77 -1.87
C ASP A 188 -12.78 6.30 -1.67
N LEU A 189 -12.62 5.76 -0.46
CA LEU A 189 -13.09 4.42 -0.09
C LEU A 189 -14.63 4.28 -0.09
N ILE A 190 -15.37 5.37 0.16
CA ILE A 190 -16.83 5.36 0.13
C ILE A 190 -17.35 5.35 -1.31
N VAL A 191 -16.79 6.20 -2.17
CA VAL A 191 -17.37 6.49 -3.49
C VAL A 191 -16.73 5.70 -4.64
N ASN A 192 -15.52 5.19 -4.46
CA ASN A 192 -14.76 4.41 -5.45
C ASN A 192 -14.54 2.95 -4.96
N PRO A 193 -15.44 2.01 -5.24
CA PRO A 193 -15.36 0.63 -4.74
C PRO A 193 -14.05 -0.09 -5.10
N GLN A 194 -13.50 0.17 -6.29
CA GLN A 194 -12.23 -0.41 -6.76
C GLN A 194 -11.03 -0.07 -5.86
N VAL A 195 -11.08 1.08 -5.15
CA VAL A 195 -10.03 1.46 -4.19
C VAL A 195 -10.05 0.54 -2.98
N ARG A 196 -11.25 0.20 -2.47
CA ARG A 196 -11.41 -0.77 -1.39
C ARG A 196 -10.87 -2.15 -1.79
N GLU A 197 -11.18 -2.61 -3.00
CA GLU A 197 -10.66 -3.88 -3.52
C GLU A 197 -9.13 -3.91 -3.54
N THR A 198 -8.48 -2.80 -3.90
CA THR A 198 -7.01 -2.68 -3.88
C THR A 198 -6.46 -2.90 -2.47
N PHE A 199 -7.07 -2.30 -1.44
CA PHE A 199 -6.64 -2.50 -0.05
C PHE A 199 -6.89 -3.91 0.46
N VAL A 200 -8.01 -4.53 0.08
CA VAL A 200 -8.30 -5.95 0.39
C VAL A 200 -7.26 -6.87 -0.26
N LYS A 201 -6.94 -6.64 -1.54
CA LYS A 201 -5.88 -7.38 -2.25
C LYS A 201 -4.53 -7.22 -1.57
N ARG A 202 -4.16 -5.98 -1.16
CA ARG A 202 -2.94 -5.72 -0.42
C ARG A 202 -2.86 -6.53 0.88
N THR A 203 -3.93 -6.55 1.67
CA THR A 203 -3.99 -7.36 2.89
C THR A 203 -3.82 -8.85 2.59
N LYS A 204 -4.47 -9.34 1.53
CA LYS A 204 -4.36 -10.74 1.10
C LYS A 204 -2.93 -11.09 0.65
N ILE A 205 -2.22 -10.18 -0.04
CA ILE A 205 -0.80 -10.35 -0.39
C ILE A 205 0.03 -10.56 0.89
N VAL A 206 -0.07 -9.63 1.85
CA VAL A 206 0.70 -9.70 3.10
C VAL A 206 0.40 -10.97 3.89
N SER A 207 -0.87 -11.36 4.01
CA SER A 207 -1.24 -12.62 4.69
C SER A 207 -0.65 -13.84 3.97
N THR A 208 -0.73 -13.88 2.63
CA THR A 208 -0.18 -14.98 1.83
C THR A 208 1.35 -15.10 2.00
N MET A 209 2.06 -13.96 2.08
CA MET A 209 3.50 -13.93 2.35
C MET A 209 3.81 -14.49 3.75
N ARG A 210 3.07 -14.05 4.79
CA ARG A 210 3.22 -14.57 6.16
C ARG A 210 3.01 -16.07 6.23
N ASP A 211 1.94 -16.56 5.62
CA ASP A 211 1.65 -17.99 5.58
C ASP A 211 2.80 -18.76 4.92
N PHE A 212 3.31 -18.25 3.80
CA PHE A 212 4.43 -18.86 3.08
C PHE A 212 5.71 -18.92 3.94
N PHE A 213 6.08 -17.85 4.63
CA PHE A 213 7.26 -17.82 5.49
C PHE A 213 7.11 -18.70 6.73
N ASN A 214 5.95 -18.68 7.36
CA ASN A 214 5.64 -19.51 8.53
C ASN A 214 5.67 -21.01 8.19
N GLU A 215 5.18 -21.42 7.01
CA GLU A 215 5.28 -22.80 6.52
C GLU A 215 6.72 -23.27 6.33
N HIS A 216 7.65 -22.33 6.07
CA HIS A 216 9.08 -22.61 6.01
C HIS A 216 9.78 -22.57 7.37
N GLY A 217 9.04 -22.29 8.44
CA GLY A 217 9.55 -22.22 9.82
C GLY A 217 10.32 -20.91 10.14
N TYR A 218 10.14 -19.86 9.35
CA TYR A 218 10.78 -18.57 9.62
C TYR A 218 9.96 -17.73 10.60
N LEU A 219 10.64 -16.90 11.39
CA LEU A 219 10.03 -16.11 12.45
C LEU A 219 9.80 -14.66 11.99
N GLU A 220 8.58 -14.15 12.20
CA GLU A 220 8.33 -12.72 12.09
C GLU A 220 8.90 -12.03 13.34
N VAL A 221 9.68 -10.99 13.12
CA VAL A 221 10.34 -10.23 14.19
C VAL A 221 10.10 -8.73 14.02
N GLU A 222 10.39 -7.96 15.07
CA GLU A 222 10.36 -6.50 15.04
C GLU A 222 11.72 -5.97 15.47
N THR A 223 12.32 -5.10 14.65
CA THR A 223 13.59 -4.45 14.92
C THR A 223 13.41 -2.95 15.18
N PRO A 224 14.39 -2.25 15.80
CA PRO A 224 14.24 -0.85 16.17
C PRO A 224 13.97 0.07 14.99
N ILE A 225 12.94 0.93 15.11
CA ILE A 225 12.67 2.03 14.17
C ILE A 225 13.62 3.21 14.45
N LEU A 226 13.83 3.55 15.74
CA LEU A 226 14.77 4.59 16.14
C LEU A 226 16.17 3.98 16.27
N GLN A 227 17.08 4.43 15.46
CA GLN A 227 18.44 3.89 15.37
C GLN A 227 19.47 4.97 15.68
N PRO A 228 20.57 4.62 16.40
CA PRO A 228 21.67 5.56 16.64
C PRO A 228 22.50 5.81 15.39
N ILE A 229 22.57 4.86 14.47
CA ILE A 229 23.29 4.92 13.19
C ILE A 229 22.35 4.41 12.09
N PRO A 230 22.03 5.21 11.07
CA PRO A 230 21.24 4.73 9.93
C PRO A 230 22.11 3.86 9.02
N GLY A 231 21.59 2.75 8.54
CA GLY A 231 22.34 1.83 7.67
C GLY A 231 21.42 0.83 6.97
N GLY A 232 22.02 -0.02 6.12
CA GLY A 232 21.31 -1.05 5.35
C GLY A 232 20.77 -0.59 4.00
N ALA A 233 20.91 0.70 3.66
CA ALA A 233 20.54 1.25 2.35
C ALA A 233 21.33 2.53 2.07
N ALA A 234 21.35 2.95 0.80
CA ALA A 234 21.81 4.26 0.38
C ALA A 234 20.59 5.20 0.33
N ALA A 235 20.38 6.02 1.36
CA ALA A 235 19.23 6.94 1.45
C ALA A 235 19.44 7.99 2.53
N ARG A 236 18.75 9.13 2.43
CA ARG A 236 18.77 10.16 3.48
C ARG A 236 17.85 9.80 4.63
N PRO A 237 18.31 9.79 5.89
CA PRO A 237 17.46 9.53 7.04
C PRO A 237 16.67 10.78 7.49
N PHE A 238 15.52 10.55 8.14
CA PHE A 238 14.92 11.54 9.03
C PHE A 238 15.66 11.54 10.36
N ILE A 239 15.96 12.72 10.89
CA ILE A 239 16.67 12.90 12.15
C ILE A 239 15.70 13.38 13.21
N THR A 240 15.75 12.77 14.40
CA THR A 240 14.99 13.19 15.58
C THR A 240 15.92 13.34 16.79
N HIS A 241 15.39 13.77 17.93
CA HIS A 241 16.18 13.99 19.16
C HIS A 241 15.54 13.25 20.33
N HIS A 242 16.35 12.50 21.07
CA HIS A 242 15.94 11.84 22.31
C HIS A 242 16.19 12.77 23.50
N ASN A 243 15.15 13.43 23.99
CA ASN A 243 15.26 14.49 24.99
C ASN A 243 15.94 14.05 26.30
N ALA A 244 15.64 12.85 26.81
CA ALA A 244 16.17 12.38 28.09
C ALA A 244 17.66 12.02 28.05
N LEU A 245 18.15 11.57 26.88
CA LEU A 245 19.56 11.20 26.68
C LEU A 245 20.38 12.31 26.01
N ASP A 246 19.70 13.35 25.50
CA ASP A 246 20.28 14.46 24.76
C ASP A 246 21.13 14.01 23.55
N ILE A 247 20.60 13.05 22.78
CA ILE A 247 21.28 12.47 21.62
C ILE A 247 20.40 12.54 20.36
N PRO A 248 21.00 12.68 19.16
CA PRO A 248 20.28 12.47 17.91
C PRO A 248 19.96 10.99 17.72
N LEU A 249 18.79 10.72 17.15
CA LEU A 249 18.40 9.41 16.64
C LEU A 249 17.88 9.56 15.23
N TYR A 250 17.90 8.47 14.49
CA TYR A 250 17.47 8.41 13.09
C TYR A 250 16.28 7.45 12.95
N LEU A 251 15.28 7.84 12.16
CA LEU A 251 14.29 6.87 11.69
C LEU A 251 14.97 5.94 10.68
N ARG A 252 14.80 4.65 10.83
CA ARG A 252 15.48 3.65 9.99
C ARG A 252 15.17 3.84 8.51
N ILE A 253 16.19 3.74 7.68
CA ILE A 253 16.10 3.71 6.21
C ILE A 253 15.95 2.29 5.66
N ALA A 254 16.40 1.29 6.44
CA ALA A 254 16.27 -0.15 6.22
C ALA A 254 16.36 -0.89 7.57
N ASN A 255 15.92 -2.13 7.61
CA ASN A 255 15.98 -3.00 8.79
C ASN A 255 17.06 -4.10 8.66
N GLU A 256 17.77 -4.16 7.54
CA GLU A 256 18.76 -5.15 7.15
C GLU A 256 19.79 -5.47 8.23
N LEU A 257 20.53 -4.45 8.73
CA LEU A 257 21.64 -4.69 9.65
C LEU A 257 21.20 -5.27 10.99
N TYR A 258 19.97 -4.98 11.42
CA TYR A 258 19.38 -5.56 12.63
C TYR A 258 18.91 -7.00 12.40
N LEU A 259 18.33 -7.31 11.25
CA LEU A 259 17.92 -8.68 10.91
C LEU A 259 19.15 -9.60 10.76
N LYS A 260 20.24 -9.13 10.17
CA LYS A 260 21.52 -9.86 10.11
C LYS A 260 22.09 -10.16 11.50
N ARG A 261 21.98 -9.23 12.47
CA ARG A 261 22.37 -9.49 13.88
C ARG A 261 21.57 -10.63 14.50
N LEU A 262 20.31 -10.83 14.11
CA LEU A 262 19.51 -11.97 14.57
C LEU A 262 20.00 -13.29 13.97
N ILE A 263 20.48 -13.30 12.73
CA ILE A 263 21.12 -14.47 12.13
C ILE A 263 22.42 -14.79 12.87
N VAL A 264 23.27 -13.79 13.18
CA VAL A 264 24.44 -13.97 14.06
C VAL A 264 24.03 -14.55 15.40
N GLY A 265 22.88 -14.15 15.96
CA GLY A 265 22.30 -14.68 17.20
C GLY A 265 21.81 -16.13 17.12
N GLY A 266 21.86 -16.77 15.95
CA GLY A 266 21.57 -18.20 15.76
C GLY A 266 20.18 -18.51 15.21
N PHE A 267 19.38 -17.51 14.80
CA PHE A 267 18.14 -17.78 14.06
C PHE A 267 18.45 -18.26 12.64
N THR A 268 17.74 -19.29 12.20
CA THR A 268 17.93 -19.87 10.85
C THR A 268 17.14 -19.14 9.77
N GLY A 269 16.11 -18.40 10.14
CA GLY A 269 15.32 -17.57 9.21
C GLY A 269 14.44 -16.60 9.98
N VAL A 270 14.55 -15.32 9.65
CA VAL A 270 13.75 -14.24 10.22
C VAL A 270 13.22 -13.32 9.13
N TYR A 271 12.03 -12.76 9.32
CA TYR A 271 11.48 -11.76 8.42
C TYR A 271 10.75 -10.65 9.17
N GLU A 272 10.63 -9.50 8.54
CA GLU A 272 9.91 -8.34 9.11
C GLU A 272 9.13 -7.61 8.02
N PHE A 273 7.86 -7.29 8.30
CA PHE A 273 7.11 -6.29 7.56
C PHE A 273 7.34 -4.93 8.20
N ALA A 274 8.34 -4.22 7.73
CA ALA A 274 8.88 -3.02 8.33
C ALA A 274 8.29 -1.74 7.73
N LYS A 275 8.16 -0.71 8.56
CA LYS A 275 8.06 0.67 8.11
C LYS A 275 9.46 1.27 8.03
N ASN A 276 9.87 1.67 6.83
CA ASN A 276 11.13 2.36 6.58
C ASN A 276 10.87 3.78 6.13
N PHE A 277 11.83 4.67 6.38
CA PHE A 277 11.69 6.12 6.22
C PHE A 277 12.88 6.66 5.43
N ARG A 278 12.62 7.29 4.28
CA ARG A 278 13.65 7.94 3.47
C ARG A 278 13.25 9.38 3.21
N ASN A 279 14.11 10.32 3.58
CA ASN A 279 13.86 11.76 3.47
C ASN A 279 14.15 12.24 2.05
N GLU A 280 13.35 11.80 1.12
CA GLU A 280 13.48 12.01 -0.33
C GLU A 280 12.18 12.56 -0.91
N GLY A 281 12.14 12.76 -2.24
CA GLY A 281 10.96 13.22 -2.94
C GLY A 281 9.82 12.21 -2.95
N MET A 282 8.61 12.68 -3.27
CA MET A 282 7.41 11.85 -3.44
C MET A 282 7.00 11.79 -4.91
N ASP A 283 6.65 10.59 -5.39
CA ASP A 283 6.01 10.37 -6.69
C ASP A 283 4.97 9.24 -6.62
N ARG A 284 4.58 8.67 -7.75
CA ARG A 284 3.61 7.56 -7.79
C ARG A 284 4.10 6.26 -7.17
N THR A 285 5.42 6.08 -7.07
CA THR A 285 6.09 4.85 -6.65
C THR A 285 6.95 5.03 -5.39
N HIS A 286 7.27 6.27 -5.04
CA HIS A 286 8.09 6.62 -3.90
C HIS A 286 7.31 7.44 -2.87
N ASN A 287 7.41 7.06 -1.61
CA ASN A 287 6.85 7.79 -0.48
C ASN A 287 7.87 7.81 0.66
N PRO A 288 8.02 8.93 1.38
CA PRO A 288 8.99 9.04 2.49
C PRO A 288 8.81 7.99 3.60
N GLU A 289 7.60 7.48 3.80
CA GLU A 289 7.29 6.33 4.64
C GLU A 289 6.71 5.23 3.76
N PHE A 290 7.30 4.03 3.79
CA PHE A 290 6.82 2.91 3.01
C PHE A 290 6.93 1.59 3.79
N THR A 291 6.20 0.58 3.34
CA THR A 291 6.31 -0.77 3.89
C THR A 291 7.29 -1.58 3.05
N CYS A 292 8.32 -2.10 3.68
CA CYS A 292 9.25 -3.08 3.11
C CYS A 292 9.04 -4.41 3.83
N MET A 293 9.13 -5.52 3.10
CA MET A 293 9.27 -6.84 3.69
C MET A 293 10.68 -7.34 3.42
N GLU A 294 11.42 -7.65 4.48
CA GLU A 294 12.75 -8.22 4.38
C GLU A 294 12.81 -9.60 5.05
N ILE A 295 13.58 -10.50 4.46
CA ILE A 295 13.79 -11.87 4.94
C ILE A 295 15.25 -12.25 4.86
N TYR A 296 15.79 -12.87 5.89
CA TYR A 296 17.16 -13.36 5.98
C TYR A 296 17.16 -14.83 6.40
N VAL A 297 17.88 -15.65 5.64
CA VAL A 297 17.89 -17.10 5.82
C VAL A 297 19.33 -17.61 5.83
N ALA A 298 19.73 -18.24 6.94
CA ALA A 298 21.05 -18.83 7.09
C ALA A 298 21.26 -20.02 6.12
N TYR A 299 22.52 -20.25 5.72
CA TYR A 299 22.96 -21.38 4.89
C TYR A 299 22.33 -21.42 3.49
N LYS A 300 21.89 -20.28 2.97
CA LYS A 300 21.31 -20.12 1.62
C LYS A 300 22.10 -19.09 0.84
N ASP A 301 22.04 -19.21 -0.49
CA ASP A 301 22.66 -18.27 -1.42
C ASP A 301 21.60 -17.60 -2.32
N TYR A 302 22.04 -16.68 -3.16
CA TYR A 302 21.15 -15.91 -4.05
C TYR A 302 20.44 -16.79 -5.08
N ILE A 303 21.02 -17.94 -5.49
CA ILE A 303 20.37 -18.86 -6.43
C ILE A 303 19.16 -19.51 -5.79
N TRP A 304 19.32 -20.01 -4.56
CA TRP A 304 18.20 -20.52 -3.77
C TRP A 304 17.13 -19.45 -3.52
N MET A 305 17.57 -18.21 -3.24
CA MET A 305 16.64 -17.11 -2.98
C MET A 305 15.83 -16.72 -4.24
N MET A 306 16.42 -16.80 -5.46
CA MET A 306 15.64 -16.63 -6.70
C MET A 306 14.52 -17.66 -6.80
N GLU A 307 14.80 -18.94 -6.56
CA GLU A 307 13.79 -20.00 -6.58
C GLU A 307 12.72 -19.84 -5.50
N PHE A 308 13.10 -19.33 -4.33
CA PHE A 308 12.19 -19.01 -3.24
C PHE A 308 11.26 -17.85 -3.60
N VAL A 309 11.78 -16.79 -4.19
CA VAL A 309 11.00 -15.64 -4.66
C VAL A 309 10.06 -16.04 -5.80
N GLU A 310 10.49 -16.88 -6.74
CA GLU A 310 9.61 -17.43 -7.79
C GLU A 310 8.40 -18.16 -7.19
N GLN A 311 8.62 -19.01 -6.18
CA GLN A 311 7.55 -19.75 -5.51
C GLN A 311 6.58 -18.79 -4.76
N LEU A 312 7.12 -17.80 -4.07
CA LEU A 312 6.35 -16.81 -3.36
C LEU A 312 5.44 -15.99 -4.31
N VAL A 313 6.01 -15.47 -5.40
CA VAL A 313 5.28 -14.62 -6.36
C VAL A 313 4.21 -15.44 -7.10
N GLU A 314 4.50 -16.66 -7.52
CA GLU A 314 3.52 -17.57 -8.12
C GLU A 314 2.36 -17.86 -7.14
N ARG A 315 2.67 -18.15 -5.88
CA ARG A 315 1.66 -18.37 -4.83
C ARG A 315 0.77 -17.14 -4.61
N ILE A 316 1.34 -15.95 -4.57
CA ILE A 316 0.59 -14.69 -4.46
C ILE A 316 -0.35 -14.50 -5.66
N ALA A 317 0.15 -14.73 -6.88
CA ALA A 317 -0.64 -14.61 -8.10
C ALA A 317 -1.86 -15.54 -8.08
N ILE A 318 -1.68 -16.81 -7.69
CA ILE A 318 -2.75 -17.79 -7.54
C ILE A 318 -3.71 -17.38 -6.42
N ALA A 319 -3.21 -16.95 -5.27
CA ALA A 319 -4.05 -16.55 -4.15
C ALA A 319 -4.97 -15.37 -4.49
N LEU A 320 -4.50 -14.42 -5.29
CA LEU A 320 -5.26 -13.22 -5.67
C LEU A 320 -6.25 -13.49 -6.81
N ASN A 321 -5.83 -14.22 -7.83
CA ASN A 321 -6.53 -14.28 -9.11
C ASN A 321 -6.96 -15.70 -9.52
N GLY A 322 -6.61 -16.73 -8.75
CA GLY A 322 -6.88 -18.15 -9.07
C GLY A 322 -6.05 -18.68 -10.24
N LYS A 323 -5.13 -17.90 -10.81
CA LYS A 323 -4.30 -18.24 -11.95
C LYS A 323 -3.00 -17.44 -11.93
N THR A 324 -1.99 -17.88 -12.70
CA THR A 324 -0.67 -17.24 -12.78
C THR A 324 -0.58 -16.17 -13.86
N LYS A 325 -1.49 -16.17 -14.84
CA LYS A 325 -1.45 -15.29 -16.00
C LYS A 325 -2.63 -14.32 -16.01
N PHE A 326 -2.34 -13.01 -16.01
CA PHE A 326 -3.36 -11.96 -16.01
C PHE A 326 -2.80 -10.61 -16.46
N ASP A 327 -3.70 -9.67 -16.76
CA ASP A 327 -3.34 -8.30 -17.13
C ASP A 327 -2.83 -7.50 -15.93
N VAL A 328 -1.70 -6.82 -16.13
CA VAL A 328 -1.14 -5.83 -15.20
C VAL A 328 -0.87 -4.53 -15.97
N TRP A 329 -1.74 -3.55 -15.80
CA TRP A 329 -1.65 -2.24 -16.46
C TRP A 329 -1.52 -2.29 -17.98
N GLY A 330 -2.28 -3.18 -18.63
CA GLY A 330 -2.33 -3.33 -20.09
C GLY A 330 -1.30 -4.30 -20.67
N HIS A 331 -0.51 -4.95 -19.84
CA HIS A 331 0.40 -6.02 -20.25
C HIS A 331 -0.04 -7.36 -19.66
N GLU A 332 -0.16 -8.37 -20.51
CA GLU A 332 -0.40 -9.74 -20.07
C GLU A 332 0.91 -10.33 -19.50
N ILE A 333 0.92 -10.62 -18.19
CA ILE A 333 2.10 -11.12 -17.47
C ILE A 333 1.84 -12.53 -16.97
N GLU A 334 2.84 -13.42 -17.17
CA GLU A 334 2.84 -14.78 -16.68
C GLU A 334 3.75 -14.90 -15.44
N PHE A 335 3.15 -15.17 -14.29
CA PHE A 335 3.85 -15.33 -13.00
C PHE A 335 4.22 -16.78 -12.69
N LYS A 336 4.12 -17.69 -13.65
CA LYS A 336 4.56 -19.07 -13.49
C LYS A 336 6.06 -19.18 -13.63
N LYS A 337 6.71 -19.84 -12.68
CA LYS A 337 8.15 -20.12 -12.74
C LYS A 337 8.51 -21.15 -13.84
N PRO A 338 9.77 -21.19 -14.34
CA PRO A 338 10.91 -20.32 -13.97
C PRO A 338 10.89 -18.98 -14.70
N TYR A 339 11.48 -17.94 -14.06
CA TYR A 339 11.65 -16.62 -14.66
C TYR A 339 12.97 -16.52 -15.43
N ARG A 340 13.05 -15.56 -16.35
CA ARG A 340 14.29 -15.25 -17.06
C ARG A 340 15.35 -14.77 -16.06
N ARG A 341 16.61 -15.22 -16.22
CA ARG A 341 17.79 -14.73 -15.49
C ARG A 341 18.71 -14.08 -16.51
N LEU A 342 19.07 -12.80 -16.28
CA LEU A 342 19.84 -11.99 -17.23
C LEU A 342 20.89 -11.17 -16.44
N PRO A 343 22.20 -11.41 -16.67
CA PRO A 343 23.24 -10.59 -16.06
C PRO A 343 23.10 -9.11 -16.44
N MET A 344 23.38 -8.19 -15.50
CA MET A 344 23.19 -6.74 -15.69
C MET A 344 23.97 -6.21 -16.90
N ILE A 345 25.23 -6.65 -17.06
CA ILE A 345 26.07 -6.24 -18.19
C ILE A 345 25.47 -6.72 -19.51
N ASP A 346 24.93 -7.94 -19.56
CA ASP A 346 24.28 -8.49 -20.74
C ASP A 346 22.98 -7.77 -21.06
N ALA A 347 22.21 -7.36 -20.02
CA ALA A 347 21.02 -6.53 -20.20
C ALA A 347 21.35 -5.17 -20.83
N ILE A 348 22.39 -4.50 -20.36
CA ILE A 348 22.86 -3.23 -20.93
C ILE A 348 23.30 -3.41 -22.39
N LYS A 349 24.04 -4.48 -22.67
CA LYS A 349 24.45 -4.82 -24.03
C LYS A 349 23.25 -5.11 -24.94
N GLU A 350 22.24 -5.83 -24.44
CA GLU A 350 21.04 -6.19 -25.20
C GLU A 350 20.17 -4.96 -25.52
N TYR A 351 19.94 -4.08 -24.54
CA TYR A 351 18.96 -3.00 -24.66
C TYR A 351 19.55 -1.61 -24.96
N ALA A 352 20.75 -1.30 -24.44
CA ALA A 352 21.45 -0.05 -24.73
C ALA A 352 22.43 -0.18 -25.90
N GLY A 353 22.78 -1.40 -26.34
CA GLY A 353 23.71 -1.64 -27.44
C GLY A 353 25.16 -1.33 -27.09
N VAL A 354 25.51 -1.18 -25.82
CA VAL A 354 26.85 -0.83 -25.34
C VAL A 354 27.41 -1.98 -24.49
N ASP A 355 28.62 -2.43 -24.78
CA ASP A 355 29.34 -3.37 -23.95
C ASP A 355 30.21 -2.61 -22.94
N ILE A 356 29.77 -2.60 -21.69
CA ILE A 356 30.44 -1.88 -20.60
C ILE A 356 31.50 -2.74 -19.85
N THR A 357 31.78 -3.95 -20.33
CA THR A 357 32.71 -4.89 -19.69
C THR A 357 34.10 -4.25 -19.52
N GLY A 358 34.55 -4.14 -18.28
CA GLY A 358 35.89 -3.62 -17.95
C GLY A 358 36.06 -2.10 -18.16
N MET A 359 35.00 -1.34 -18.42
CA MET A 359 35.07 0.11 -18.55
C MET A 359 35.42 0.77 -17.20
N ASN A 360 36.34 1.75 -17.25
CA ASN A 360 36.59 2.64 -16.12
C ASN A 360 35.59 3.81 -16.07
N GLU A 361 35.65 4.61 -15.02
CA GLU A 361 34.72 5.74 -14.83
C GLU A 361 34.69 6.71 -16.01
N ALA A 362 35.85 7.06 -16.59
CA ALA A 362 35.91 7.99 -17.72
C ALA A 362 35.26 7.41 -18.99
N GLN A 363 35.39 6.11 -19.20
CA GLN A 363 34.76 5.40 -20.33
C GLN A 363 33.25 5.28 -20.14
N LEU A 364 32.78 5.03 -18.89
CA LEU A 364 31.37 5.00 -18.57
C LEU A 364 30.72 6.39 -18.72
N ARG A 365 31.39 7.45 -18.26
CA ARG A 365 30.91 8.82 -18.49
C ARG A 365 30.75 9.14 -19.98
N LYS A 366 31.73 8.71 -20.78
CA LYS A 366 31.64 8.86 -22.23
C LYS A 366 30.48 8.04 -22.81
N ALA A 367 30.27 6.82 -22.34
CA ALA A 367 29.13 6.01 -22.77
C ALA A 367 27.77 6.67 -22.40
N CYS A 368 27.67 7.25 -21.21
CA CYS A 368 26.47 8.04 -20.83
C CYS A 368 26.27 9.26 -21.74
N ASP A 369 27.34 9.99 -22.07
CA ASP A 369 27.26 11.13 -23.01
C ASP A 369 26.82 10.68 -24.39
N ASP A 370 27.38 9.60 -24.92
CA ASP A 370 27.03 9.01 -26.24
C ASP A 370 25.56 8.53 -26.26
N LEU A 371 25.01 8.12 -25.11
CA LEU A 371 23.62 7.70 -24.91
C LEU A 371 22.68 8.85 -24.51
N ASN A 372 23.17 10.08 -24.40
CA ASN A 372 22.43 11.28 -23.95
C ASN A 372 21.84 11.13 -22.52
N ILE A 373 22.54 10.44 -21.62
CA ILE A 373 22.16 10.31 -20.22
C ILE A 373 22.82 11.43 -19.41
N PRO A 374 22.06 12.30 -18.72
CA PRO A 374 22.63 13.35 -17.90
C PRO A 374 23.28 12.73 -16.64
N VAL A 375 24.55 13.05 -16.39
CA VAL A 375 25.32 12.57 -15.25
C VAL A 375 25.93 13.72 -14.46
N SER A 376 25.92 13.62 -13.12
CA SER A 376 26.57 14.61 -12.26
C SER A 376 28.06 14.28 -12.06
N PRO A 377 28.91 15.26 -11.71
CA PRO A 377 30.31 15.03 -11.40
C PRO A 377 30.53 14.08 -10.19
N SER A 378 29.58 14.02 -9.28
CA SER A 378 29.65 13.19 -8.07
C SER A 378 29.34 11.70 -8.31
N MET A 379 28.79 11.32 -9.46
CA MET A 379 28.49 9.92 -9.77
C MET A 379 29.75 9.11 -9.95
N GLY A 380 29.90 8.05 -9.16
CA GLY A 380 30.94 7.03 -9.32
C GLY A 380 30.50 5.94 -10.32
N VAL A 381 31.39 4.96 -10.53
CA VAL A 381 31.18 3.82 -11.47
C VAL A 381 29.81 3.17 -11.30
N GLY A 382 29.41 2.83 -10.08
CA GLY A 382 28.12 2.18 -9.82
C GLY A 382 26.92 3.01 -10.29
N LYS A 383 26.87 4.29 -9.93
CA LYS A 383 25.76 5.20 -10.34
C LYS A 383 25.75 5.47 -11.85
N LEU A 384 26.89 5.41 -12.53
CA LEU A 384 26.94 5.55 -14.00
C LEU A 384 26.37 4.32 -14.70
N ILE A 385 26.68 3.12 -14.21
CA ILE A 385 26.12 1.87 -14.73
C ILE A 385 24.61 1.81 -14.47
N ASP A 386 24.18 2.19 -13.27
CA ASP A 386 22.78 2.25 -12.89
C ASP A 386 21.99 3.21 -13.79
N ALA A 387 22.52 4.40 -14.08
CA ALA A 387 21.90 5.37 -14.98
C ALA A 387 21.69 4.81 -16.40
N ILE A 388 22.64 4.03 -16.94
CA ILE A 388 22.49 3.37 -18.23
C ILE A 388 21.40 2.30 -18.15
N PHE A 389 21.41 1.50 -17.11
CA PHE A 389 20.45 0.41 -16.90
C PHE A 389 19.02 0.95 -16.76
N SER A 390 18.80 1.93 -15.89
CA SER A 390 17.48 2.50 -15.62
C SER A 390 16.89 3.15 -16.87
N GLU A 391 17.68 3.91 -17.64
CA GLU A 391 17.17 4.59 -18.83
C GLU A 391 16.85 3.63 -19.98
N TYR A 392 17.68 2.60 -20.18
CA TYR A 392 17.60 1.78 -21.39
C TYR A 392 17.03 0.37 -21.15
N CYS A 393 17.16 -0.21 -19.96
CA CYS A 393 16.81 -1.61 -19.74
C CYS A 393 15.46 -1.80 -19.03
N GLU A 394 15.18 -1.09 -17.93
CA GLU A 394 14.03 -1.34 -17.07
C GLU A 394 12.70 -1.38 -17.83
N LYS A 395 12.45 -0.44 -18.71
CA LYS A 395 11.21 -0.33 -19.51
C LYS A 395 10.93 -1.54 -20.41
N HIS A 396 11.93 -2.36 -20.70
CA HIS A 396 11.83 -3.56 -21.53
C HIS A 396 11.57 -4.83 -20.72
N LEU A 397 11.71 -4.77 -19.39
CA LEU A 397 11.55 -5.91 -18.49
C LEU A 397 10.07 -6.11 -18.13
N ILE A 398 9.25 -6.47 -19.12
CA ILE A 398 7.79 -6.63 -18.95
C ILE A 398 7.47 -7.93 -18.22
N GLN A 399 8.00 -9.07 -18.70
CA GLN A 399 7.82 -10.36 -18.03
C GLN A 399 8.75 -10.47 -16.82
N PRO A 400 8.40 -11.25 -15.78
CA PRO A 400 9.24 -11.44 -14.60
C PRO A 400 10.66 -11.87 -15.02
N THR A 401 11.64 -11.03 -14.69
CA THR A 401 13.03 -11.21 -15.09
C THR A 401 13.95 -10.87 -13.93
N PHE A 402 14.79 -11.81 -13.52
CA PHE A 402 15.88 -11.54 -12.60
C PHE A 402 17.04 -10.89 -13.35
N ILE A 403 17.42 -9.69 -12.94
CA ILE A 403 18.71 -9.09 -13.31
C ILE A 403 19.72 -9.53 -12.28
N THR A 404 20.82 -10.12 -12.71
CA THR A 404 21.81 -10.76 -11.84
C THR A 404 23.20 -10.13 -11.99
N ASP A 405 24.12 -10.51 -11.12
CA ASP A 405 25.55 -10.26 -11.28
C ASP A 405 25.91 -8.78 -11.33
N TYR A 406 25.40 -8.03 -10.35
CA TYR A 406 25.64 -6.59 -10.20
C TYR A 406 27.12 -6.28 -9.93
N PRO A 407 27.68 -5.18 -10.45
CA PRO A 407 29.02 -4.72 -10.10
C PRO A 407 29.19 -4.51 -8.59
N VAL A 408 30.41 -4.78 -8.12
CA VAL A 408 30.76 -4.68 -6.70
C VAL A 408 30.50 -3.28 -6.14
N GLU A 409 30.72 -2.24 -6.92
CA GLU A 409 30.55 -0.83 -6.57
C GLU A 409 29.09 -0.47 -6.26
N MET A 410 28.14 -1.25 -6.75
CA MET A 410 26.70 -1.05 -6.51
C MET A 410 26.17 -1.81 -5.30
N SER A 411 27.00 -2.64 -4.64
CA SER A 411 26.49 -3.66 -3.72
C SER A 411 27.34 -3.76 -2.45
N PRO A 412 27.34 -2.75 -1.56
CA PRO A 412 28.26 -2.67 -0.41
C PRO A 412 28.03 -3.75 0.66
N LEU A 413 26.88 -4.40 0.70
CA LEU A 413 26.52 -5.41 1.70
C LEU A 413 26.49 -6.84 1.14
N THR A 414 26.84 -6.98 -0.15
CA THR A 414 26.72 -8.24 -0.89
C THR A 414 28.05 -8.95 -1.05
N LYS A 415 28.03 -10.27 -0.95
CA LYS A 415 29.20 -11.12 -1.19
C LYS A 415 29.65 -11.04 -2.64
N ARG A 416 30.98 -11.00 -2.85
CA ARG A 416 31.56 -11.13 -4.20
C ARG A 416 31.15 -12.43 -4.84
N HIS A 417 30.92 -12.41 -6.14
CA HIS A 417 30.60 -13.62 -6.89
C HIS A 417 31.74 -14.63 -6.84
N ARG A 418 31.38 -15.89 -6.58
CA ARG A 418 32.33 -17.02 -6.35
C ARG A 418 33.33 -17.26 -7.47
N ASN A 419 33.02 -16.91 -8.71
CA ASN A 419 33.82 -17.10 -9.89
C ASN A 419 34.39 -15.81 -10.51
N ASN A 420 33.92 -14.63 -10.09
CA ASN A 420 34.35 -13.35 -10.63
C ASN A 420 34.26 -12.25 -9.54
N PRO A 421 35.38 -11.82 -8.96
CA PRO A 421 35.39 -10.87 -7.86
C PRO A 421 35.00 -9.43 -8.26
N ALA A 422 34.84 -9.12 -9.54
CA ALA A 422 34.42 -7.82 -10.01
C ALA A 422 32.88 -7.60 -9.92
N ILE A 423 32.14 -8.68 -9.73
CA ILE A 423 30.67 -8.66 -9.59
C ILE A 423 30.25 -9.32 -8.27
N THR A 424 28.97 -9.25 -7.95
CA THR A 424 28.39 -9.77 -6.71
C THR A 424 27.32 -10.82 -6.97
N GLU A 425 27.08 -11.68 -5.99
CA GLU A 425 25.97 -12.64 -5.98
C GLU A 425 24.68 -11.94 -5.56
N ARG A 426 24.13 -11.08 -6.45
CA ARG A 426 22.93 -10.27 -6.25
C ARG A 426 21.98 -10.44 -7.41
N PHE A 427 20.70 -10.35 -7.12
CA PHE A 427 19.67 -10.17 -8.13
C PHE A 427 18.64 -9.10 -7.74
N GLU A 428 18.02 -8.51 -8.73
CA GLU A 428 16.77 -7.80 -8.62
C GLU A 428 15.74 -8.44 -9.55
N LEU A 429 14.50 -8.61 -9.06
CA LEU A 429 13.38 -9.08 -9.87
C LEU A 429 12.61 -7.89 -10.43
N PHE A 430 12.54 -7.79 -11.74
CA PHE A 430 11.74 -6.81 -12.44
C PHE A 430 10.46 -7.44 -13.00
N VAL A 431 9.35 -6.72 -12.87
CA VAL A 431 8.05 -7.06 -13.46
C VAL A 431 7.41 -5.78 -13.97
N ASN A 432 7.05 -5.75 -15.24
CA ASN A 432 6.42 -4.60 -15.89
C ASN A 432 7.23 -3.30 -15.72
N GLY A 433 8.55 -3.39 -15.88
CA GLY A 433 9.48 -2.27 -15.74
C GLY A 433 9.63 -1.74 -14.31
N LYS A 434 9.31 -2.56 -13.29
CA LYS A 434 9.43 -2.18 -11.88
C LYS A 434 10.18 -3.25 -11.10
N GLU A 435 11.11 -2.82 -10.26
CA GLU A 435 11.73 -3.66 -9.25
C GLU A 435 10.69 -4.09 -8.21
N VAL A 436 10.56 -5.39 -7.99
CA VAL A 436 9.61 -5.98 -7.03
C VAL A 436 10.29 -6.79 -5.94
N ALA A 437 11.55 -7.21 -6.15
CA ALA A 437 12.38 -7.85 -5.15
C ALA A 437 13.86 -7.60 -5.43
N ASN A 438 14.68 -7.59 -4.36
CA ASN A 438 16.13 -7.47 -4.40
C ASN A 438 16.70 -8.38 -3.30
N ALA A 439 17.66 -9.23 -3.65
CA ALA A 439 18.32 -10.07 -2.67
C ALA A 439 19.69 -10.53 -3.16
N TYR A 440 20.47 -11.10 -2.23
CA TYR A 440 21.86 -11.49 -2.49
C TYR A 440 22.37 -12.54 -1.50
N SER A 441 23.53 -13.14 -1.83
CA SER A 441 24.36 -13.83 -0.87
C SER A 441 25.01 -12.82 0.05
N GLU A 442 24.85 -13.00 1.36
CA GLU A 442 25.26 -12.01 2.35
C GLU A 442 26.79 -11.91 2.48
N LEU A 443 27.31 -10.67 2.51
CA LEU A 443 28.69 -10.42 2.88
C LEU A 443 28.84 -10.65 4.39
N ASN A 444 29.52 -11.74 4.74
CA ASN A 444 29.72 -12.17 6.11
C ASN A 444 31.21 -12.17 6.54
N ASP A 445 32.10 -11.62 5.70
CA ASP A 445 33.48 -11.34 6.04
C ASP A 445 33.57 -9.94 6.69
N PRO A 446 33.89 -9.83 8.00
CA PRO A 446 33.92 -8.54 8.70
C PRO A 446 35.00 -7.59 8.16
N ILE A 447 36.09 -8.13 7.59
CA ILE A 447 37.19 -7.33 7.05
C ILE A 447 36.75 -6.69 5.72
N ASP A 448 36.25 -7.49 4.77
CA ASP A 448 35.72 -6.98 3.49
C ASP A 448 34.54 -6.03 3.75
N GLN A 449 33.67 -6.30 4.75
CA GLN A 449 32.58 -5.41 5.10
C GLN A 449 33.08 -4.04 5.60
N LEU A 450 34.10 -4.01 6.44
CA LEU A 450 34.69 -2.75 6.92
C LEU A 450 35.31 -1.96 5.77
N ASP A 451 36.03 -2.62 4.87
CA ASP A 451 36.61 -2.00 3.68
C ASP A 451 35.53 -1.38 2.78
N ARG A 452 34.37 -2.09 2.59
CA ARG A 452 33.21 -1.57 1.85
C ARG A 452 32.63 -0.33 2.50
N PHE A 453 32.51 -0.31 3.82
CA PHE A 453 32.04 0.89 4.54
C PHE A 453 33.02 2.07 4.38
N HIS A 454 34.31 1.82 4.40
CA HIS A 454 35.30 2.89 4.12
C HIS A 454 35.18 3.44 2.70
N ASP A 455 34.86 2.60 1.71
CA ASP A 455 34.63 3.06 0.35
C ASP A 455 33.35 3.91 0.25
N GLN A 456 32.32 3.60 1.02
CA GLN A 456 31.11 4.43 1.12
C GLN A 456 31.40 5.82 1.73
N VAL A 457 32.24 5.90 2.77
CA VAL A 457 32.68 7.18 3.35
C VAL A 457 33.41 8.04 2.33
N LYS A 458 34.27 7.46 1.49
CA LYS A 458 34.92 8.20 0.39
C LYS A 458 33.93 8.80 -0.61
N LEU A 459 32.78 8.15 -0.81
CA LEU A 459 31.70 8.70 -1.65
C LEU A 459 30.99 9.87 -0.95
N GLN A 460 30.78 9.80 0.37
CA GLN A 460 30.26 10.92 1.16
C GLN A 460 31.16 12.15 1.07
N GLU A 461 32.49 11.96 1.19
CA GLU A 461 33.47 13.03 1.06
C GLU A 461 33.46 13.71 -0.32
N LYS A 462 33.02 12.99 -1.35
CA LYS A 462 32.80 13.52 -2.72
C LYS A 462 31.44 14.19 -2.91
N GLY A 463 30.58 14.23 -1.86
CA GLY A 463 29.29 14.88 -1.87
C GLY A 463 28.12 13.93 -2.18
N ASP A 464 28.28 12.63 -1.99
CA ASP A 464 27.19 11.65 -2.06
C ASP A 464 26.50 11.54 -0.68
N ASP A 465 25.43 12.32 -0.48
CA ASP A 465 24.68 12.38 0.78
C ASP A 465 23.87 11.10 1.09
N GLU A 466 23.81 10.16 0.15
CA GLU A 466 23.07 8.90 0.29
C GLU A 466 23.98 7.73 0.66
N ALA A 467 25.29 7.89 0.59
CA ALA A 467 26.26 6.84 0.90
C ALA A 467 26.15 6.39 2.36
N MET A 468 26.39 5.11 2.62
CA MET A 468 26.18 4.48 3.94
C MET A 468 27.16 4.97 4.99
N PHE A 469 26.68 5.06 6.23
CA PHE A 469 27.49 5.28 7.43
C PHE A 469 28.19 4.00 7.87
N ILE A 470 29.33 4.14 8.56
CA ILE A 470 30.01 2.99 9.17
C ILE A 470 29.27 2.57 10.43
N ASP A 471 28.77 1.35 10.48
CA ASP A 471 28.22 0.71 11.67
C ASP A 471 29.23 -0.30 12.23
N LEU A 472 30.13 0.18 13.13
CA LEU A 472 31.14 -0.65 13.77
C LEU A 472 30.54 -1.72 14.69
N ASP A 473 29.34 -1.54 15.19
CA ASP A 473 28.66 -2.53 16.01
C ASP A 473 28.18 -3.70 15.14
N PHE A 474 27.72 -3.41 13.91
CA PHE A 474 27.42 -4.44 12.93
C PHE A 474 28.67 -5.21 12.50
N VAL A 475 29.80 -4.52 12.23
CA VAL A 475 31.06 -5.20 11.91
C VAL A 475 31.46 -6.14 13.06
N ARG A 476 31.39 -5.66 14.31
CA ARG A 476 31.65 -6.49 15.49
C ARG A 476 30.69 -7.70 15.56
N ALA A 477 29.43 -7.53 15.20
CA ALA A 477 28.49 -8.67 15.15
C ALA A 477 28.97 -9.74 14.15
N LEU A 478 29.45 -9.32 12.96
CA LEU A 478 30.00 -10.26 11.97
C LEU A 478 31.25 -10.98 12.47
N GLU A 479 32.06 -10.37 13.34
CA GLU A 479 33.24 -11.02 13.95
C GLU A 479 32.87 -12.22 14.84
N TYR A 480 31.61 -12.31 15.31
CA TYR A 480 31.12 -13.52 16.00
C TYR A 480 30.67 -14.63 15.04
N GLY A 481 30.63 -14.35 13.75
CA GLY A 481 30.24 -15.29 12.68
C GLY A 481 28.77 -15.18 12.28
N MET A 482 28.55 -15.10 10.98
CA MET A 482 27.21 -15.14 10.36
C MET A 482 27.20 -16.16 9.23
#